data_e9008f7ff16752ee5a07f654ad65eab9
#
_entry.id   e9008f7ff16752ee5a07f654ad65eab9
#
_cell.length_a   1.000
_cell.length_b   1.000
_cell.length_c   1.000
_cell.angle_alpha   90.00
_cell.angle_beta   90.00
_cell.angle_gamma   90.00
#
_symmetry.space_group_name_H-M   'P 1'
#
loop_
_entity.id
_entity.type
_entity.pdbx_description
1 polymer ?
#
loop_
_entity_poly.entity_id
_entity_poly.type
_entity_poly.pdbx_seq_one_letter_code
_entity_poly.pdbx_strand_id
1 'polypeptide(L)'
;MQGIIVRIISNLYTVKTDDDLRLCRSRGKFRNMGLTPLVGDKVIIDEKNNYILKIEERKNELLRPRVANIDTCLIVTSLKHPDFSSFLLDKMIVNISSNNIEPIIVFSKYDLLTDEEKKEMNFIINYYKNVGYKVIINTEYDKILRYLKGKVVALTGQTGAGKSTLLNKICPDLNLKTDDISEALGRGKHTTRHVELFDVDGIYFVDTPGFSALDLNVEDKENIKFAFKEFNNDGCKFRDCKHINESGCQVIKDVEEENILRSRYENYKKMVVE
;
A
#
# COMPACT_ATOMS: atom_id res chain seq x y z
N MET A 1 -7.63 25.99 -11.74
CA MET A 1 -8.37 25.01 -10.93
C MET A 1 -7.45 23.87 -10.53
N GLN A 2 -7.54 23.34 -9.32
CA GLN A 2 -6.79 22.15 -8.86
C GLN A 2 -7.57 20.87 -9.17
N GLY A 3 -6.84 19.75 -9.34
CA GLY A 3 -7.45 18.44 -9.51
C GLY A 3 -6.41 17.32 -9.42
N ILE A 4 -6.88 16.08 -9.48
CA ILE A 4 -6.07 14.86 -9.47
C ILE A 4 -6.23 14.13 -10.80
N ILE A 5 -5.13 13.64 -11.39
CA ILE A 5 -5.21 12.79 -12.59
C ILE A 5 -5.72 11.41 -12.16
N VAL A 6 -6.92 11.05 -12.62
CA VAL A 6 -7.54 9.76 -12.30
C VAL A 6 -7.36 8.73 -13.41
N ARG A 7 -7.10 9.15 -14.65
CA ARG A 7 -6.95 8.24 -15.79
C ARG A 7 -6.07 8.86 -16.88
N ILE A 8 -5.31 8.00 -17.56
CA ILE A 8 -4.48 8.40 -18.70
C ILE A 8 -4.73 7.46 -19.86
N ILE A 9 -5.14 8.01 -21.02
CA ILE A 9 -5.27 7.26 -22.28
C ILE A 9 -4.45 7.99 -23.33
N SER A 10 -3.37 7.38 -23.82
CA SER A 10 -2.44 8.02 -24.76
C SER A 10 -1.89 9.34 -24.18
N ASN A 11 -2.23 10.49 -24.75
CA ASN A 11 -1.82 11.82 -24.30
C ASN A 11 -3.00 12.63 -23.71
N LEU A 12 -4.09 11.97 -23.35
CA LEU A 12 -5.26 12.58 -22.73
C LEU A 12 -5.32 12.17 -21.25
N TYR A 13 -5.52 13.16 -20.40
CA TYR A 13 -5.50 13.06 -18.95
C TYR A 13 -6.89 13.41 -18.43
N THR A 14 -7.58 12.44 -17.83
CA THR A 14 -8.82 12.73 -17.10
C THR A 14 -8.45 13.25 -15.72
N VAL A 15 -8.81 14.49 -15.44
CA VAL A 15 -8.54 15.16 -14.17
C VAL A 15 -9.87 15.29 -13.41
N LYS A 16 -9.92 14.75 -12.20
CA LYS A 16 -11.00 14.96 -11.25
C LYS A 16 -10.74 16.26 -10.51
N THR A 17 -11.70 17.17 -10.60
CA THR A 17 -11.76 18.41 -9.81
C THR A 17 -12.83 18.27 -8.73
N ASP A 18 -13.02 19.28 -7.90
CA ASP A 18 -14.08 19.27 -6.90
C ASP A 18 -15.46 19.17 -7.54
N ASP A 19 -15.64 19.78 -8.72
CA ASP A 19 -16.96 19.90 -9.38
C ASP A 19 -17.20 18.82 -10.44
N ASP A 20 -16.18 18.45 -11.24
CA ASP A 20 -16.37 17.62 -12.44
C ASP A 20 -15.13 16.78 -12.83
N LEU A 21 -15.29 15.98 -13.90
CA LEU A 21 -14.23 15.28 -14.60
C LEU A 21 -13.90 16.03 -15.90
N ARG A 22 -12.62 16.45 -16.04
CA ARG A 22 -12.15 17.18 -17.22
C ARG A 22 -11.12 16.40 -18.01
N LEU A 23 -11.30 16.38 -19.33
CA LEU A 23 -10.34 15.77 -20.24
C LEU A 23 -9.30 16.81 -20.64
N CYS A 24 -8.09 16.67 -20.13
CA CYS A 24 -7.00 17.63 -20.31
C CYS A 24 -5.87 17.09 -21.19
N ARG A 25 -5.06 18.00 -21.70
CA ARG A 25 -3.79 17.71 -22.40
C ARG A 25 -2.61 18.25 -21.61
N SER A 26 -1.46 17.59 -21.69
CA SER A 26 -0.22 18.13 -21.13
C SER A 26 0.42 19.14 -22.11
N ARG A 27 1.05 20.19 -21.56
CA ARG A 27 1.88 21.09 -22.38
C ARG A 27 3.21 20.44 -22.71
N GLY A 28 3.74 20.69 -23.90
CA GLY A 28 5.03 20.15 -24.36
C GLY A 28 6.22 20.44 -23.43
N LYS A 29 6.13 21.51 -22.62
CA LYS A 29 7.16 21.89 -21.64
C LYS A 29 7.48 20.78 -20.62
N PHE A 30 6.50 19.94 -20.23
CA PHE A 30 6.74 18.86 -19.27
C PHE A 30 7.71 17.82 -19.84
N ARG A 31 7.59 17.50 -21.14
CA ARG A 31 8.53 16.60 -21.82
C ARG A 31 9.95 17.15 -21.80
N ASN A 32 10.11 18.46 -22.01
CA ASN A 32 11.42 19.13 -21.97
C ASN A 32 12.03 19.16 -20.55
N MET A 33 11.19 19.10 -19.52
CA MET A 33 11.61 19.04 -18.12
C MET A 33 11.82 17.60 -17.62
N GLY A 34 11.68 16.58 -18.48
CA GLY A 34 11.75 15.17 -18.09
C GLY A 34 10.58 14.70 -17.23
N LEU A 35 9.53 15.52 -17.08
CA LEU A 35 8.36 15.22 -16.27
C LEU A 35 7.28 14.57 -17.13
N THR A 36 6.87 13.35 -16.77
CA THR A 36 5.70 12.68 -17.35
C THR A 36 4.57 12.70 -16.34
N PRO A 37 3.39 13.27 -16.69
CA PRO A 37 2.23 13.21 -15.78
C PRO A 37 1.82 11.76 -15.52
N LEU A 38 1.48 11.43 -14.29
CA LEU A 38 1.06 10.10 -13.83
C LEU A 38 -0.35 10.14 -13.24
N VAL A 39 -1.01 9.00 -13.23
CA VAL A 39 -2.21 8.81 -12.41
C VAL A 39 -1.85 9.06 -10.94
N GLY A 40 -2.69 9.79 -10.22
CA GLY A 40 -2.43 10.23 -8.86
C GLY A 40 -1.72 11.59 -8.74
N ASP A 41 -1.22 12.18 -9.85
CA ASP A 41 -0.64 13.52 -9.80
C ASP A 41 -1.69 14.57 -9.42
N LYS A 42 -1.32 15.43 -8.48
CA LYS A 42 -2.04 16.67 -8.20
C LYS A 42 -1.60 17.72 -9.21
N VAL A 43 -2.57 18.33 -9.89
CA VAL A 43 -2.30 19.22 -11.01
C VAL A 43 -3.10 20.52 -10.91
N ILE A 44 -2.54 21.58 -11.51
CA ILE A 44 -3.26 22.82 -11.79
C ILE A 44 -3.61 22.80 -13.28
N ILE A 45 -4.89 22.98 -13.60
CA ILE A 45 -5.39 23.00 -14.97
C ILE A 45 -5.89 24.40 -15.37
N ASP A 46 -5.77 24.67 -16.69
CA ASP A 46 -6.41 25.82 -17.34
C ASP A 46 -7.86 25.46 -17.66
N GLU A 47 -8.80 26.15 -17.04
CA GLU A 47 -10.23 25.88 -17.17
C GLU A 47 -10.78 26.16 -18.58
N LYS A 48 -10.20 27.14 -19.28
CA LYS A 48 -10.67 27.56 -20.61
C LYS A 48 -10.20 26.62 -21.72
N ASN A 49 -8.94 26.15 -21.59
CA ASN A 49 -8.28 25.42 -22.66
C ASN A 49 -8.05 23.94 -22.35
N ASN A 50 -8.40 23.49 -21.14
CA ASN A 50 -8.20 22.13 -20.66
C ASN A 50 -6.74 21.63 -20.80
N TYR A 51 -5.77 22.47 -20.39
CA TYR A 51 -4.37 22.10 -20.34
C TYR A 51 -3.89 21.96 -18.90
N ILE A 52 -3.06 20.95 -18.64
CA ILE A 52 -2.29 20.85 -17.40
C ILE A 52 -1.22 21.95 -17.43
N LEU A 53 -1.30 22.87 -16.47
CA LEU A 53 -0.37 24.02 -16.34
C LEU A 53 0.81 23.67 -15.45
N LYS A 54 0.58 22.89 -14.36
CA LYS A 54 1.56 22.52 -13.36
C LYS A 54 1.24 21.14 -12.83
N ILE A 55 2.27 20.34 -12.57
CA ILE A 55 2.23 19.13 -11.75
C ILE A 55 2.82 19.53 -10.41
N GLU A 56 2.13 19.25 -9.30
CA GLU A 56 2.63 19.50 -7.95
C GLU A 56 3.71 18.48 -7.58
N GLU A 57 4.50 18.79 -6.56
CA GLU A 57 5.54 17.89 -6.06
C GLU A 57 4.91 16.58 -5.58
N ARG A 58 5.48 15.46 -6.02
CA ARG A 58 5.05 14.12 -5.62
C ARG A 58 5.62 13.77 -4.27
N LYS A 59 4.81 13.23 -3.38
CA LYS A 59 5.30 12.64 -2.14
C LYS A 59 5.91 11.25 -2.32
N ASN A 60 5.44 10.53 -3.34
CA ASN A 60 5.98 9.24 -3.79
C ASN A 60 5.59 8.97 -5.24
N GLU A 61 6.33 8.07 -5.88
CA GLU A 61 6.06 7.56 -7.22
C GLU A 61 6.43 6.08 -7.26
N LEU A 62 5.50 5.24 -7.73
CA LEU A 62 5.80 3.85 -8.02
C LEU A 62 6.12 3.69 -9.52
N LEU A 63 7.11 2.87 -9.83
CA LEU A 63 7.52 2.58 -11.21
C LEU A 63 6.65 1.50 -11.86
N ARG A 64 6.14 0.56 -11.07
CA ARG A 64 5.31 -0.57 -11.53
C ARG A 64 4.25 -0.91 -10.48
N PRO A 65 3.00 -0.56 -10.68
CA PRO A 65 2.47 0.28 -11.77
C PRO A 65 2.90 1.74 -11.62
N ARG A 66 2.94 2.48 -12.73
CA ARG A 66 3.30 3.90 -12.69
C ARG A 66 2.16 4.75 -12.12
N VAL A 67 2.25 5.07 -10.85
CA VAL A 67 1.27 5.86 -10.10
C VAL A 67 1.99 6.74 -9.09
N ALA A 68 1.47 7.93 -8.85
CA ALA A 68 2.02 8.91 -7.92
C ALA A 68 1.08 9.18 -6.74
N ASN A 69 1.64 9.72 -5.67
CA ASN A 69 0.91 10.24 -4.52
C ASN A 69 -0.01 9.23 -3.83
N ILE A 70 0.42 7.96 -3.73
CA ILE A 70 -0.31 6.97 -2.92
C ILE A 70 -0.19 7.35 -1.44
N ASP A 71 -1.33 7.49 -0.77
CA ASP A 71 -1.38 7.84 0.65
C ASP A 71 -1.15 6.63 1.55
N THR A 72 -1.78 5.52 1.20
CA THR A 72 -1.76 4.31 2.01
C THR A 72 -1.96 3.07 1.17
N CYS A 73 -1.46 1.94 1.68
CA CYS A 73 -1.67 0.63 1.07
C CYS A 73 -2.31 -0.32 2.08
N LEU A 74 -3.46 -0.90 1.71
CA LEU A 74 -4.11 -1.94 2.48
C LEU A 74 -3.43 -3.27 2.18
N ILE A 75 -2.73 -3.83 3.15
CA ILE A 75 -2.12 -5.17 3.09
C ILE A 75 -3.15 -6.18 3.57
N VAL A 76 -3.83 -6.86 2.65
CA VAL A 76 -4.79 -7.90 3.01
C VAL A 76 -4.05 -9.20 3.21
N THR A 77 -3.99 -9.67 4.46
CA THR A 77 -3.36 -10.94 4.84
C THR A 77 -4.39 -11.88 5.43
N SER A 78 -4.41 -13.12 4.93
CA SER A 78 -5.33 -14.16 5.41
C SER A 78 -4.79 -14.80 6.68
N LEU A 79 -5.68 -15.08 7.63
CA LEU A 79 -5.37 -15.86 8.81
C LEU A 79 -5.58 -17.36 8.59
N LYS A 80 -6.37 -17.73 7.56
CA LYS A 80 -6.69 -19.14 7.22
C LYS A 80 -7.07 -19.25 5.73
N HIS A 81 -6.50 -20.22 5.02
CA HIS A 81 -6.80 -20.50 3.60
C HIS A 81 -6.63 -19.29 2.65
N PRO A 82 -5.40 -18.83 2.38
CA PRO A 82 -4.10 -19.42 2.76
C PRO A 82 -3.72 -19.11 4.22
N ASP A 83 -2.85 -19.93 4.77
CA ASP A 83 -2.36 -19.78 6.14
C ASP A 83 -1.57 -18.48 6.30
N PHE A 84 -1.59 -17.93 7.51
CA PHE A 84 -0.86 -16.72 7.84
C PHE A 84 0.65 -16.92 7.70
N SER A 85 1.29 -15.97 7.05
CA SER A 85 2.75 -15.91 6.94
C SER A 85 3.25 -14.56 7.42
N SER A 86 3.90 -14.54 8.59
CA SER A 86 4.52 -13.32 9.12
C SER A 86 5.61 -12.79 8.19
N PHE A 87 6.38 -13.68 7.56
CA PHE A 87 7.43 -13.28 6.61
C PHE A 87 6.86 -12.53 5.41
N LEU A 88 5.78 -13.04 4.81
CA LEU A 88 5.13 -12.38 3.68
C LEU A 88 4.52 -11.02 4.08
N LEU A 89 3.89 -10.95 5.26
CA LEU A 89 3.36 -9.68 5.78
C LEU A 89 4.48 -8.66 5.98
N ASP A 90 5.57 -9.05 6.64
CA ASP A 90 6.71 -8.15 6.90
C ASP A 90 7.37 -7.70 5.61
N LYS A 91 7.50 -8.62 4.64
CA LYS A 91 7.98 -8.31 3.31
C LYS A 91 7.14 -7.24 2.62
N MET A 92 5.82 -7.33 2.68
CA MET A 92 4.92 -6.31 2.13
C MET A 92 5.03 -4.98 2.88
N ILE A 93 5.14 -5.01 4.22
CA ILE A 93 5.33 -3.80 5.04
C ILE A 93 6.62 -3.08 4.63
N VAL A 94 7.74 -3.80 4.52
CA VAL A 94 9.03 -3.23 4.10
C VAL A 94 8.89 -2.55 2.74
N ASN A 95 8.35 -3.25 1.75
CA ASN A 95 8.21 -2.69 0.41
C ASN A 95 7.37 -1.42 0.37
N ILE A 96 6.23 -1.42 1.05
CA ILE A 96 5.32 -0.28 1.10
C ILE A 96 5.96 0.91 1.82
N SER A 97 6.57 0.66 2.98
CA SER A 97 7.22 1.70 3.78
C SER A 97 8.44 2.31 3.08
N SER A 98 9.23 1.50 2.37
CA SER A 98 10.39 1.97 1.59
C SER A 98 10.01 2.90 0.44
N ASN A 99 8.76 2.84 -0.01
CA ASN A 99 8.21 3.76 -1.01
C ASN A 99 7.51 4.98 -0.39
N ASN A 100 7.71 5.25 0.89
CA ASN A 100 7.06 6.33 1.62
C ASN A 100 5.51 6.29 1.54
N ILE A 101 4.96 5.07 1.65
CA ILE A 101 3.53 4.79 1.67
C ILE A 101 3.18 4.22 3.04
N GLU A 102 2.07 4.65 3.64
CA GLU A 102 1.62 4.15 4.93
C GLU A 102 1.01 2.73 4.79
N PRO A 103 1.58 1.68 5.43
CA PRO A 103 0.97 0.36 5.44
C PRO A 103 -0.17 0.30 6.45
N ILE A 104 -1.30 -0.29 6.03
CA ILE A 104 -2.42 -0.64 6.90
C ILE A 104 -2.64 -2.14 6.77
N ILE A 105 -2.55 -2.86 7.88
CA ILE A 105 -2.69 -4.31 7.92
C ILE A 105 -4.16 -4.66 8.05
N VAL A 106 -4.66 -5.49 7.13
CA VAL A 106 -6.04 -6.00 7.15
C VAL A 106 -5.99 -7.52 7.31
N PHE A 107 -6.25 -8.01 8.52
CA PHE A 107 -6.38 -9.44 8.78
C PHE A 107 -7.75 -9.91 8.32
N SER A 108 -7.77 -10.78 7.32
CA SER A 108 -8.99 -11.37 6.76
C SER A 108 -9.24 -12.78 7.30
N LYS A 109 -10.49 -13.24 7.16
CA LYS A 109 -10.93 -14.59 7.53
C LYS A 109 -10.75 -14.95 9.02
N TYR A 110 -10.75 -13.95 9.87
CA TYR A 110 -10.72 -14.14 11.33
C TYR A 110 -11.93 -14.94 11.83
N ASP A 111 -13.06 -14.82 11.14
CA ASP A 111 -14.30 -15.55 11.38
C ASP A 111 -14.18 -17.07 11.15
N LEU A 112 -13.18 -17.51 10.38
CA LEU A 112 -12.93 -18.94 10.12
C LEU A 112 -12.04 -19.61 11.18
N LEU A 113 -11.49 -18.86 12.12
CA LEU A 113 -10.63 -19.38 13.18
C LEU A 113 -11.44 -20.05 14.30
N THR A 114 -10.91 -21.14 14.85
CA THR A 114 -11.38 -21.70 16.12
C THR A 114 -11.06 -20.79 17.29
N ASP A 115 -11.60 -21.04 18.46
CA ASP A 115 -11.33 -20.19 19.63
C ASP A 115 -9.88 -20.30 20.13
N GLU A 116 -9.23 -21.44 19.92
CA GLU A 116 -7.81 -21.65 20.19
C GLU A 116 -6.95 -20.85 19.20
N GLU A 117 -7.23 -20.96 17.90
CA GLU A 117 -6.55 -20.20 16.85
C GLU A 117 -6.71 -18.69 17.04
N LYS A 118 -7.89 -18.23 17.48
CA LYS A 118 -8.12 -16.81 17.81
C LYS A 118 -7.24 -16.30 18.93
N LYS A 119 -6.99 -17.11 19.97
CA LYS A 119 -6.09 -16.70 21.07
C LYS A 119 -4.68 -16.46 20.56
N GLU A 120 -4.16 -17.37 19.75
CA GLU A 120 -2.83 -17.24 19.15
C GLU A 120 -2.76 -16.04 18.20
N MET A 121 -3.71 -15.92 17.27
CA MET A 121 -3.70 -14.83 16.32
C MET A 121 -3.94 -13.46 16.96
N ASN A 122 -4.73 -13.37 18.02
CA ASN A 122 -4.92 -12.14 18.78
C ASN A 122 -3.61 -11.63 19.40
N PHE A 123 -2.72 -12.50 19.83
CA PHE A 123 -1.40 -12.12 20.32
C PHE A 123 -0.61 -11.41 19.21
N ILE A 124 -0.58 -11.98 18.00
CA ILE A 124 0.10 -11.42 16.84
C ILE A 124 -0.57 -10.10 16.41
N ILE A 125 -1.89 -10.07 16.29
CA ILE A 125 -2.66 -8.88 15.91
C ILE A 125 -2.38 -7.71 16.87
N ASN A 126 -2.41 -7.98 18.17
CA ASN A 126 -2.16 -6.98 19.20
C ASN A 126 -0.70 -6.51 19.18
N TYR A 127 0.25 -7.40 18.88
CA TYR A 127 1.64 -7.01 18.74
C TYR A 127 1.80 -5.95 17.65
N TYR A 128 1.30 -6.18 16.42
CA TYR A 128 1.38 -5.18 15.35
C TYR A 128 0.68 -3.87 15.71
N LYS A 129 -0.45 -3.91 16.43
CA LYS A 129 -1.12 -2.71 16.96
C LYS A 129 -0.24 -1.93 17.94
N ASN A 130 0.38 -2.63 18.89
CA ASN A 130 1.22 -2.04 19.95
C ASN A 130 2.49 -1.42 19.38
N VAL A 131 3.06 -2.02 18.34
CA VAL A 131 4.20 -1.46 17.58
C VAL A 131 3.82 -0.19 16.81
N GLY A 132 2.53 0.08 16.65
CA GLY A 132 2.03 1.32 16.05
C GLY A 132 1.61 1.20 14.58
N TYR A 133 1.40 -0.03 14.06
CA TYR A 133 0.73 -0.19 12.78
C TYR A 133 -0.78 -0.01 12.93
N LYS A 134 -1.44 0.55 11.91
CA LYS A 134 -2.88 0.47 11.81
C LYS A 134 -3.28 -0.94 11.42
N VAL A 135 -4.10 -1.56 12.23
CA VAL A 135 -4.51 -2.96 12.07
C VAL A 135 -6.03 -3.05 12.16
N ILE A 136 -6.61 -3.79 11.23
CA ILE A 136 -8.06 -4.03 11.13
C ILE A 136 -8.27 -5.52 10.93
N ILE A 137 -9.35 -6.05 11.48
CA ILE A 137 -9.85 -7.39 11.18
C ILE A 137 -11.08 -7.31 10.29
N ASN A 138 -11.40 -8.37 9.58
CA ASN A 138 -12.50 -8.39 8.59
C ASN A 138 -13.90 -8.13 9.17
N THR A 139 -14.05 -8.08 10.47
CA THR A 139 -15.30 -7.71 11.15
C THR A 139 -15.42 -6.20 11.43
N GLU A 140 -14.40 -5.41 11.12
CA GLU A 140 -14.28 -3.99 11.51
C GLU A 140 -14.06 -3.04 10.33
N TYR A 141 -14.46 -3.42 9.12
CA TYR A 141 -14.19 -2.60 7.91
C TYR A 141 -14.78 -1.19 7.97
N ASP A 142 -15.89 -0.98 8.65
CA ASP A 142 -16.50 0.35 8.78
C ASP A 142 -15.59 1.37 9.47
N LYS A 143 -14.69 0.90 10.35
CA LYS A 143 -13.76 1.77 11.08
C LYS A 143 -12.76 2.45 10.17
N ILE A 144 -12.42 1.82 9.03
CA ILE A 144 -11.39 2.35 8.13
C ILE A 144 -11.93 3.35 7.11
N LEU A 145 -13.18 3.25 6.71
CA LEU A 145 -13.74 4.08 5.65
C LEU A 145 -13.53 5.57 5.89
N ARG A 146 -13.78 6.02 7.12
CA ARG A 146 -13.56 7.42 7.51
C ARG A 146 -12.09 7.85 7.39
N TYR A 147 -11.17 6.92 7.68
CA TYR A 147 -9.74 7.19 7.59
C TYR A 147 -9.24 7.25 6.14
N LEU A 148 -9.86 6.50 5.24
CA LEU A 148 -9.48 6.44 3.83
C LEU A 148 -10.05 7.60 3.00
N LYS A 149 -11.05 8.32 3.50
CA LYS A 149 -11.70 9.39 2.77
C LYS A 149 -10.70 10.47 2.34
N GLY A 150 -10.74 10.86 1.07
CA GLY A 150 -9.84 11.83 0.45
C GLY A 150 -8.44 11.29 0.14
N LYS A 151 -8.19 9.99 0.32
CA LYS A 151 -6.87 9.37 0.10
C LYS A 151 -6.82 8.57 -1.18
N VAL A 152 -5.61 8.48 -1.74
CA VAL A 152 -5.25 7.51 -2.78
C VAL A 152 -4.80 6.23 -2.10
N VAL A 153 -5.54 5.16 -2.35
CA VAL A 153 -5.42 3.89 -1.64
C VAL A 153 -5.04 2.77 -2.60
N ALA A 154 -3.95 2.08 -2.31
CA ALA A 154 -3.56 0.85 -2.99
C ALA A 154 -3.99 -0.38 -2.17
N LEU A 155 -4.16 -1.54 -2.84
CA LEU A 155 -4.38 -2.82 -2.19
C LEU A 155 -3.30 -3.81 -2.61
N THR A 156 -2.75 -4.54 -1.64
CA THR A 156 -1.86 -5.66 -1.89
C THR A 156 -2.22 -6.84 -0.99
N GLY A 157 -1.62 -7.96 -1.24
CA GLY A 157 -1.84 -9.17 -0.46
C GLY A 157 -1.84 -10.42 -1.31
N GLN A 158 -1.66 -11.54 -0.67
CA GLN A 158 -1.59 -12.87 -1.28
C GLN A 158 -2.85 -13.18 -2.10
N THR A 159 -2.71 -13.99 -3.16
CA THR A 159 -3.86 -14.55 -3.88
C THR A 159 -4.75 -15.34 -2.93
N GLY A 160 -6.06 -15.16 -3.02
CA GLY A 160 -7.01 -15.79 -2.09
C GLY A 160 -7.09 -15.16 -0.69
N ALA A 161 -6.35 -14.09 -0.39
CA ALA A 161 -6.40 -13.40 0.91
C ALA A 161 -7.70 -12.62 1.17
N GLY A 162 -8.60 -12.48 0.18
CA GLY A 162 -9.88 -11.80 0.35
C GLY A 162 -9.90 -10.32 -0.04
N LYS A 163 -8.98 -9.88 -0.92
CA LYS A 163 -8.95 -8.50 -1.45
C LYS A 163 -10.26 -8.08 -2.12
N SER A 164 -10.80 -8.93 -3.02
CA SER A 164 -12.08 -8.68 -3.70
C SER A 164 -13.24 -8.63 -2.72
N THR A 165 -13.23 -9.48 -1.71
CA THR A 165 -14.24 -9.49 -0.65
C THR A 165 -14.21 -8.19 0.16
N LEU A 166 -13.00 -7.69 0.48
CA LEU A 166 -12.84 -6.41 1.14
C LEU A 166 -13.39 -5.26 0.28
N LEU A 167 -13.01 -5.21 -0.99
CA LEU A 167 -13.49 -4.18 -1.91
C LEU A 167 -15.01 -4.23 -2.09
N ASN A 168 -15.61 -5.41 -2.26
CA ASN A 168 -17.06 -5.55 -2.36
C ASN A 168 -17.81 -5.10 -1.09
N LYS A 169 -17.19 -5.23 0.08
CA LYS A 169 -17.76 -4.71 1.33
C LYS A 169 -17.66 -3.19 1.42
N ILE A 170 -16.53 -2.63 0.97
CA ILE A 170 -16.29 -1.18 0.96
C ILE A 170 -17.12 -0.51 -0.15
N CYS A 171 -17.25 -1.18 -1.29
CA CYS A 171 -17.87 -0.68 -2.52
C CYS A 171 -18.82 -1.74 -3.09
N PRO A 172 -20.03 -1.90 -2.55
CA PRO A 172 -20.97 -2.93 -3.00
C PRO A 172 -21.31 -2.85 -4.50
N ASP A 173 -21.30 -1.66 -5.07
CA ASP A 173 -21.63 -1.40 -6.48
C ASP A 173 -20.57 -1.95 -7.45
N LEU A 174 -19.35 -2.23 -6.99
CA LEU A 174 -18.29 -2.80 -7.82
C LEU A 174 -18.57 -4.25 -8.23
N ASN A 175 -19.32 -5.00 -7.44
CA ASN A 175 -19.77 -6.39 -7.68
C ASN A 175 -18.64 -7.30 -8.23
N LEU A 176 -17.44 -7.22 -7.61
CA LEU A 176 -16.24 -7.94 -8.03
C LEU A 176 -16.43 -9.44 -7.86
N LYS A 177 -16.15 -10.23 -8.88
CA LYS A 177 -16.03 -11.70 -8.74
C LYS A 177 -14.84 -12.01 -7.85
N THR A 178 -14.98 -13.01 -6.98
CA THR A 178 -14.03 -13.33 -5.91
C THR A 178 -12.59 -13.64 -6.37
N ASP A 179 -12.37 -13.92 -7.64
CA ASP A 179 -11.06 -14.32 -8.18
C ASP A 179 -10.40 -13.26 -9.09
N ASP A 180 -11.10 -12.20 -9.51
CA ASP A 180 -10.58 -11.24 -10.49
C ASP A 180 -10.90 -9.78 -10.17
N ILE A 181 -10.04 -9.13 -9.38
CA ILE A 181 -10.07 -7.66 -9.25
C ILE A 181 -9.85 -7.00 -10.62
N SER A 182 -9.07 -7.64 -11.50
CA SER A 182 -8.72 -7.13 -12.83
C SER A 182 -9.80 -7.34 -13.91
N GLU A 183 -10.66 -8.35 -13.80
CA GLU A 183 -11.74 -8.60 -14.79
C GLU A 183 -13.03 -7.83 -14.46
N ALA A 184 -13.31 -7.59 -13.19
CA ALA A 184 -14.59 -7.06 -12.74
C ALA A 184 -14.70 -5.53 -12.86
N LEU A 185 -13.57 -4.83 -12.96
CA LEU A 185 -13.54 -3.40 -13.25
C LEU A 185 -13.78 -3.09 -14.74
N GLY A 186 -14.43 -4.03 -15.49
CA GLY A 186 -15.04 -3.76 -16.80
C GLY A 186 -14.12 -3.98 -17.99
N ARG A 187 -13.07 -4.82 -17.90
CA ARG A 187 -12.14 -5.04 -19.01
C ARG A 187 -12.17 -6.47 -19.54
N GLY A 188 -12.65 -6.58 -20.76
CA GLY A 188 -12.49 -7.78 -21.56
C GLY A 188 -11.02 -8.17 -21.76
N LYS A 189 -10.78 -9.41 -22.09
CA LYS A 189 -9.53 -10.20 -22.16
C LYS A 189 -8.32 -9.63 -22.92
N HIS A 190 -8.40 -8.44 -23.55
CA HIS A 190 -7.35 -7.90 -24.43
C HIS A 190 -7.29 -6.37 -24.43
N THR A 191 -7.02 -5.68 -23.32
CA THR A 191 -6.68 -4.25 -23.41
C THR A 191 -5.53 -3.89 -22.50
N THR A 192 -4.61 -3.14 -23.06
CA THR A 192 -3.40 -2.53 -22.53
C THR A 192 -3.57 -2.08 -21.07
N ARG A 193 -2.61 -2.45 -20.23
CA ARG A 193 -2.50 -2.14 -18.80
C ARG A 193 -2.54 -0.62 -18.55
N HIS A 194 -3.72 -0.05 -18.39
CA HIS A 194 -3.88 1.34 -18.00
C HIS A 194 -4.11 1.39 -16.49
N VAL A 195 -3.35 2.23 -15.79
CA VAL A 195 -3.59 2.56 -14.39
C VAL A 195 -4.74 3.56 -14.34
N GLU A 196 -5.67 3.36 -13.40
CA GLU A 196 -6.79 4.26 -13.18
C GLU A 196 -7.08 4.38 -11.69
N LEU A 197 -7.60 5.52 -11.25
CA LEU A 197 -8.14 5.70 -9.90
C LEU A 197 -9.67 5.63 -9.98
N PHE A 198 -10.26 4.78 -9.14
CA PHE A 198 -11.71 4.71 -8.94
C PHE A 198 -12.07 5.54 -7.72
N ASP A 199 -12.95 6.51 -7.92
CA ASP A 199 -13.53 7.28 -6.83
C ASP A 199 -14.73 6.51 -6.25
N VAL A 200 -14.63 6.14 -5.00
CA VAL A 200 -15.69 5.50 -4.24
C VAL A 200 -15.94 6.30 -2.98
N ASP A 201 -17.01 7.06 -2.95
CA ASP A 201 -17.38 7.93 -1.83
C ASP A 201 -16.23 8.85 -1.36
N GLY A 202 -15.42 9.33 -2.30
CA GLY A 202 -14.26 10.18 -2.04
C GLY A 202 -13.00 9.42 -1.60
N ILE A 203 -12.95 8.11 -1.79
CA ILE A 203 -11.75 7.28 -1.65
C ILE A 203 -11.27 6.91 -3.05
N TYR A 204 -10.01 7.19 -3.36
CA TYR A 204 -9.43 6.92 -4.68
C TYR A 204 -8.67 5.60 -4.67
N PHE A 205 -9.29 4.51 -5.09
CA PHE A 205 -8.62 3.22 -5.21
C PHE A 205 -7.81 3.12 -6.50
N VAL A 206 -6.56 2.67 -6.37
CA VAL A 206 -5.69 2.41 -7.52
C VAL A 206 -6.08 1.07 -8.15
N ASP A 207 -6.56 1.09 -9.39
CA ASP A 207 -6.74 -0.15 -10.18
C ASP A 207 -5.40 -0.56 -10.79
N THR A 208 -4.89 -1.65 -10.27
CA THR A 208 -3.68 -2.24 -10.85
C THR A 208 -3.75 -3.75 -10.83
N PRO A 209 -3.94 -4.38 -11.99
CA PRO A 209 -3.66 -5.80 -12.11
C PRO A 209 -2.16 -6.01 -11.81
N GLY A 210 -1.86 -6.76 -10.75
CA GLY A 210 -0.50 -7.11 -10.37
C GLY A 210 0.10 -6.33 -9.18
N PHE A 211 -0.67 -5.54 -8.44
CA PHE A 211 -0.21 -4.98 -7.15
C PHE A 211 0.07 -6.08 -6.10
N SER A 212 -0.37 -7.31 -6.37
CA SER A 212 -0.03 -8.51 -5.59
C SER A 212 1.43 -8.94 -5.75
N ALA A 213 2.11 -8.47 -6.79
CA ALA A 213 3.53 -8.72 -7.06
C ALA A 213 4.31 -7.40 -7.00
N LEU A 214 4.23 -6.70 -5.87
CA LEU A 214 5.24 -5.69 -5.55
C LEU A 214 6.54 -6.47 -5.36
N ASP A 215 7.34 -6.57 -6.43
CA ASP A 215 8.68 -7.07 -6.32
C ASP A 215 9.43 -6.23 -5.29
N LEU A 216 9.99 -6.89 -4.30
CA LEU A 216 10.91 -6.27 -3.36
C LEU A 216 12.19 -5.89 -4.10
N ASN A 217 12.14 -4.81 -4.82
CA ASN A 217 13.33 -4.06 -5.14
C ASN A 217 13.55 -3.02 -4.03
N VAL A 218 13.83 -3.48 -2.83
CA VAL A 218 14.48 -2.62 -1.84
C VAL A 218 15.93 -2.54 -2.31
N GLU A 219 16.19 -1.54 -3.16
CA GLU A 219 17.53 -1.30 -3.73
C GLU A 219 18.56 -1.06 -2.63
N ASP A 220 18.12 -0.61 -1.47
CA ASP A 220 18.96 -0.33 -0.31
C ASP A 220 18.55 -1.20 0.90
N LYS A 221 19.22 -2.34 1.04
CA LYS A 221 19.04 -3.26 2.18
C LYS A 221 19.31 -2.61 3.54
N GLU A 222 20.11 -1.56 3.60
CA GLU A 222 20.40 -0.86 4.86
C GLU A 222 19.17 -0.12 5.39
N ASN A 223 18.24 0.25 4.53
CA ASN A 223 17.01 0.93 4.89
C ASN A 223 15.87 0.00 5.35
N ILE A 224 16.01 -1.32 5.17
CA ILE A 224 14.98 -2.30 5.60
C ILE A 224 14.64 -2.13 7.08
N LYS A 225 15.63 -1.88 7.94
CA LYS A 225 15.43 -1.71 9.39
C LYS A 225 14.43 -0.61 9.74
N PHE A 226 14.34 0.47 8.94
CA PHE A 226 13.41 1.57 9.21
C PHE A 226 11.94 1.24 8.94
N ALA A 227 11.67 0.14 8.23
CA ALA A 227 10.31 -0.38 8.06
C ALA A 227 9.82 -1.19 9.28
N PHE A 228 10.73 -1.58 10.18
CA PHE A 228 10.41 -2.23 11.45
C PHE A 228 10.33 -1.15 12.53
N LYS A 229 9.12 -0.68 12.83
CA LYS A 229 8.89 0.45 13.74
C LYS A 229 9.50 0.23 15.11
N GLU A 230 9.53 -1.02 15.57
CA GLU A 230 10.11 -1.43 16.83
C GLU A 230 11.63 -1.39 16.87
N PHE A 231 12.30 -1.30 15.69
CA PHE A 231 13.76 -1.20 15.60
C PHE A 231 14.27 0.24 15.65
N ASN A 232 13.40 1.21 15.58
CA ASN A 232 13.75 2.63 15.61
C ASN A 232 13.89 3.12 17.06
N ASN A 233 14.81 2.52 17.80
CA ASN A 233 15.18 2.98 19.13
C ASN A 233 16.64 3.43 19.19
N ASP A 234 16.91 4.46 19.98
CA ASP A 234 18.23 5.08 20.12
C ASP A 234 19.16 4.35 21.12
N GLY A 235 18.75 3.14 21.59
CA GLY A 235 19.46 2.41 22.64
C GLY A 235 20.69 1.64 22.19
N CYS A 236 21.01 1.59 20.88
CA CYS A 236 22.15 0.84 20.36
C CYS A 236 23.48 1.57 20.65
N LYS A 237 24.51 0.78 20.98
CA LYS A 237 25.87 1.32 21.21
C LYS A 237 26.46 2.02 19.98
N PHE A 238 26.12 1.56 18.77
CA PHE A 238 26.61 2.11 17.51
C PHE A 238 25.47 2.82 16.78
N ARG A 239 25.76 4.00 16.25
CA ARG A 239 24.77 4.83 15.55
C ARG A 239 24.32 4.22 14.22
N ASP A 240 25.19 3.47 13.55
CA ASP A 240 24.97 2.78 12.28
C ASP A 240 24.63 1.29 12.45
N CYS A 241 24.19 0.89 13.65
CA CYS A 241 23.86 -0.49 13.99
C CYS A 241 22.90 -1.10 12.96
N LYS A 242 23.27 -2.26 12.43
CA LYS A 242 22.43 -3.04 11.49
C LYS A 242 21.54 -4.04 12.19
N HIS A 243 21.65 -4.17 13.51
CA HIS A 243 20.88 -5.06 14.37
C HIS A 243 21.01 -6.55 14.02
N ILE A 244 22.17 -6.98 13.53
CA ILE A 244 22.43 -8.38 13.12
C ILE A 244 23.31 -9.10 14.12
N ASN A 245 24.53 -8.58 14.38
CA ASN A 245 25.53 -9.23 15.23
C ASN A 245 26.29 -8.23 16.12
N GLU A 246 25.89 -6.98 16.17
CA GLU A 246 26.62 -5.93 16.88
C GLU A 246 26.49 -6.08 18.40
N SER A 247 27.63 -6.11 19.09
CA SER A 247 27.66 -6.11 20.55
C SER A 247 27.07 -4.81 21.11
N GLY A 248 26.14 -4.93 22.08
CA GLY A 248 25.42 -3.78 22.65
C GLY A 248 24.32 -3.24 21.74
N CYS A 249 23.78 -4.10 20.86
CA CYS A 249 22.58 -3.80 20.10
C CYS A 249 21.33 -3.92 20.99
N GLN A 250 20.56 -2.82 21.10
CA GLN A 250 19.33 -2.81 21.90
C GLN A 250 18.26 -3.69 21.29
N VAL A 251 18.13 -3.73 19.95
CA VAL A 251 17.15 -4.58 19.26
C VAL A 251 17.37 -6.07 19.58
N ILE A 252 18.63 -6.54 19.58
CA ILE A 252 18.94 -7.93 19.93
C ILE A 252 18.55 -8.21 21.39
N LYS A 253 18.85 -7.28 22.30
CA LYS A 253 18.47 -7.38 23.71
C LYS A 253 16.93 -7.42 23.86
N ASP A 254 16.21 -6.56 23.16
CA ASP A 254 14.74 -6.53 23.20
C ASP A 254 14.10 -7.82 22.64
N VAL A 255 14.76 -8.49 21.69
CA VAL A 255 14.36 -9.82 21.23
C VAL A 255 14.60 -10.90 22.29
N GLU A 256 15.74 -10.84 23.01
CA GLU A 256 16.07 -11.77 24.11
C GLU A 256 15.12 -11.59 25.30
N GLU A 257 14.69 -10.36 25.56
CA GLU A 257 13.72 -10.00 26.62
C GLU A 257 12.26 -10.15 26.17
N GLU A 258 11.99 -10.68 24.97
CA GLU A 258 10.66 -10.88 24.38
C GLU A 258 9.83 -9.57 24.16
N ASN A 259 10.47 -8.40 24.21
CA ASN A 259 9.87 -7.12 23.86
C ASN A 259 9.63 -7.00 22.35
N ILE A 260 10.47 -7.66 21.55
CA ILE A 260 10.34 -7.79 20.11
C ILE A 260 10.08 -9.26 19.76
N LEU A 261 9.07 -9.52 18.94
CA LEU A 261 8.78 -10.89 18.48
C LEU A 261 9.98 -11.47 17.72
N ARG A 262 10.44 -12.64 18.16
CA ARG A 262 11.54 -13.35 17.50
C ARG A 262 11.27 -13.60 16.02
N SER A 263 10.02 -13.90 15.63
CA SER A 263 9.64 -14.09 14.22
C SER A 263 9.86 -12.83 13.38
N ARG A 264 9.58 -11.64 13.93
CA ARG A 264 9.84 -10.36 13.26
C ARG A 264 11.33 -10.13 13.02
N TYR A 265 12.14 -10.39 14.05
CA TYR A 265 13.59 -10.26 13.97
C TYR A 265 14.21 -11.26 12.98
N GLU A 266 13.76 -12.52 12.99
CA GLU A 266 14.21 -13.52 12.00
C GLU A 266 13.79 -13.15 10.58
N ASN A 267 12.56 -12.62 10.38
CA ASN A 267 12.12 -12.11 9.08
C ASN A 267 13.01 -10.96 8.58
N TYR A 268 13.37 -10.03 9.48
CA TYR A 268 14.31 -8.95 9.17
C TYR A 268 15.65 -9.48 8.71
N LYS A 269 16.28 -10.36 9.51
CA LYS A 269 17.58 -10.95 9.16
C LYS A 269 17.55 -11.62 7.80
N LYS A 270 16.50 -12.40 7.54
CA LYS A 270 16.31 -13.07 6.26
C LYS A 270 16.26 -12.09 5.09
N MET A 271 15.56 -10.97 5.21
CA MET A 271 15.46 -9.95 4.15
C MET A 271 16.77 -9.20 3.91
N VAL A 272 17.59 -9.00 4.95
CA VAL A 272 18.87 -8.30 4.82
C VAL A 272 19.96 -9.20 4.23
N VAL A 273 19.94 -10.49 4.55
CA VAL A 273 20.99 -11.45 4.14
C VAL A 273 20.73 -12.03 2.74
N GLU A 274 19.45 -12.27 2.38
CA GLU A 274 19.05 -12.69 1.01
C GLU A 274 19.14 -11.52 0.01
#